data_52d6b5e8cb957ee25afdc73f75ef3041
#
_entry.id   52d6b5e8cb957ee25afdc73f75ef3041
#
_cell.length_a   1.000
_cell.length_b   1.000
_cell.length_c   1.000
_cell.angle_alpha   90.00
_cell.angle_beta   90.00
_cell.angle_gamma   90.00
#
_symmetry.space_group_name_H-M   'P 1'
#
loop_
_entity.id
_entity.type
_entity.pdbx_description
1 polymer ?
#
loop_
_entity_poly.entity_id
_entity_poly.type
_entity_poly.pdbx_seq_one_letter_code
_entity_poly.pdbx_strand_id
1 'polypeptide(L)'
;MLNSAKAGWRLALRAVAFQVAAALATAAAGMTLGPRAALAALAGGGTLALGSLVAAWGAFGVGVSSGGVALARLLLGTAVKWLIVVVGLYLAMAVWKLPPVSVLAGAAMAAAAFLVSMRFVAKRSTTRTNA
;
A
#
# COMPACT_ATOMS: atom_id res chain seq x y z
N MET A 1 8.82 -24.04 3.38
CA MET A 1 9.28 -22.81 2.68
C MET A 1 8.29 -22.28 1.65
N LEU A 2 7.70 -23.12 0.81
CA LEU A 2 6.63 -22.70 -0.10
C LEU A 2 5.43 -22.10 0.63
N ASN A 3 5.10 -22.58 1.84
CA ASN A 3 4.00 -22.04 2.65
C ASN A 3 4.28 -20.65 3.21
N SER A 4 5.54 -20.29 3.47
CA SER A 4 5.90 -18.95 3.98
C SER A 4 5.82 -17.89 2.89
N ALA A 5 6.19 -18.21 1.65
CA ALA A 5 6.04 -17.29 0.51
C ALA A 5 4.56 -17.02 0.20
N LYS A 6 3.73 -18.07 0.20
CA LYS A 6 2.27 -17.95 0.03
C LYS A 6 1.63 -17.16 1.17
N ALA A 7 2.06 -17.39 2.41
CA ALA A 7 1.59 -16.65 3.58
C ALA A 7 1.96 -15.17 3.47
N GLY A 8 3.20 -14.86 3.08
CA GLY A 8 3.67 -13.49 2.85
C GLY A 8 2.87 -12.79 1.76
N TRP A 9 2.61 -13.46 0.65
CA TRP A 9 1.80 -12.93 -0.44
C TRP A 9 0.36 -12.61 0.01
N ARG A 10 -0.26 -13.52 0.75
CA ARG A 10 -1.62 -13.32 1.30
C ARG A 10 -1.67 -12.13 2.26
N LEU A 11 -0.65 -11.98 3.11
CA LEU A 11 -0.55 -10.85 4.02
C LEU A 11 -0.40 -9.54 3.26
N ALA A 12 0.45 -9.51 2.23
CA ALA A 12 0.65 -8.34 1.38
C ALA A 12 -0.65 -7.97 0.65
N LEU A 13 -1.37 -8.95 0.11
CA LEU A 13 -2.66 -8.71 -0.55
C LEU A 13 -3.71 -8.17 0.43
N ARG A 14 -3.74 -8.66 1.67
CA ARG A 14 -4.62 -8.11 2.72
C ARG A 14 -4.27 -6.66 3.03
N ALA A 15 -3.00 -6.34 3.17
CA ALA A 15 -2.55 -4.97 3.41
C ALA A 15 -2.97 -4.04 2.27
N VAL A 16 -2.79 -4.48 1.02
CA VAL A 16 -3.25 -3.74 -0.17
C VAL A 16 -4.76 -3.57 -0.17
N ALA A 17 -5.51 -4.62 0.19
CA ALA A 17 -6.97 -4.54 0.28
C ALA A 17 -7.41 -3.50 1.32
N PHE A 18 -6.76 -3.45 2.49
CA PHE A 18 -7.01 -2.42 3.50
C PHE A 18 -6.68 -1.01 2.98
N GLN A 19 -5.59 -0.87 2.24
CA GLN A 19 -5.22 0.42 1.62
C GLN A 19 -6.26 0.86 0.60
N VAL A 20 -6.74 -0.03 -0.25
CA VAL A 20 -7.79 0.25 -1.23
C VAL A 20 -9.09 0.62 -0.53
N ALA A 21 -9.48 -0.12 0.50
CA ALA A 21 -10.67 0.20 1.30
C ALA A 21 -10.57 1.58 1.96
N ALA A 22 -9.40 1.92 2.52
CA ALA A 22 -9.15 3.23 3.11
C ALA A 22 -9.19 4.34 2.06
N ALA A 23 -8.64 4.10 0.87
CA ALA A 23 -8.68 5.06 -0.24
C ALA A 23 -10.13 5.31 -0.70
N LEU A 24 -10.93 4.26 -0.82
CA LEU A 24 -12.34 4.35 -1.18
C LEU A 24 -13.14 5.10 -0.11
N ALA A 25 -12.91 4.79 1.17
CA ALA A 25 -13.56 5.47 2.29
C ALA A 25 -13.20 6.97 2.32
N THR A 26 -11.94 7.31 2.12
CA THR A 26 -11.47 8.70 2.05
C THR A 26 -12.07 9.42 0.84
N ALA A 27 -12.18 8.75 -0.29
CA ALA A 27 -12.84 9.28 -1.48
C ALA A 27 -14.32 9.54 -1.25
N ALA A 28 -15.02 8.62 -0.58
CA ALA A 28 -16.42 8.80 -0.21
C ALA A 28 -16.60 10.01 0.72
N ALA A 29 -15.73 10.17 1.71
CA ALA A 29 -15.71 11.37 2.56
C ALA A 29 -15.37 12.64 1.74
N GLY A 30 -14.47 12.53 0.78
CA GLY A 30 -14.10 13.62 -0.13
C GLY A 30 -15.23 14.09 -1.03
N MET A 31 -16.22 13.23 -1.31
CA MET A 31 -17.41 13.63 -2.07
C MET A 31 -18.19 14.77 -1.41
N THR A 32 -18.11 14.91 -0.10
CA THR A 32 -18.72 16.05 0.63
C THR A 32 -18.07 17.38 0.26
N LEU A 33 -16.80 17.34 -0.16
CA LEU A 33 -16.04 18.52 -0.60
C LEU A 33 -16.08 18.72 -2.13
N GLY A 34 -16.60 17.74 -2.86
CA GLY A 34 -16.75 17.79 -4.30
C GLY A 34 -16.11 16.59 -5.02
N PRO A 35 -16.47 16.38 -6.32
CA PRO A 35 -15.93 15.23 -7.09
C PRO A 35 -14.42 15.28 -7.26
N ARG A 36 -13.82 16.46 -7.37
CA ARG A 36 -12.36 16.59 -7.53
C ARG A 36 -11.61 16.16 -6.27
N ALA A 37 -12.16 16.47 -5.07
CA ALA A 37 -11.58 16.02 -3.82
C ALA A 37 -11.65 14.49 -3.68
N ALA A 38 -12.73 13.87 -4.11
CA ALA A 38 -12.86 12.42 -4.14
C ALA A 38 -11.86 11.77 -5.08
N LEU A 39 -11.69 12.28 -6.30
CA LEU A 39 -10.69 11.82 -7.26
C LEU A 39 -9.27 12.00 -6.72
N ALA A 40 -8.99 13.11 -6.06
CA ALA A 40 -7.70 13.38 -5.45
C ALA A 40 -7.36 12.37 -4.36
N ALA A 41 -8.30 12.04 -3.50
CA ALA A 41 -8.13 11.04 -2.45
C ALA A 41 -7.91 9.64 -3.04
N LEU A 42 -8.65 9.28 -4.08
CA LEU A 42 -8.44 8.02 -4.81
C LEU A 42 -7.06 7.96 -5.47
N ALA A 43 -6.63 9.06 -6.09
CA ALA A 43 -5.32 9.13 -6.73
C ALA A 43 -4.19 8.92 -5.70
N GLY A 44 -4.26 9.61 -4.56
CA GLY A 44 -3.27 9.48 -3.49
C GLY A 44 -3.24 8.09 -2.88
N GLY A 45 -4.38 7.59 -2.45
CA GLY A 45 -4.51 6.27 -1.83
C GLY A 45 -4.25 5.13 -2.82
N GLY A 46 -4.75 5.28 -4.05
CA GLY A 46 -4.54 4.30 -5.12
C GLY A 46 -3.08 4.17 -5.53
N THR A 47 -2.35 5.28 -5.59
CA THR A 47 -0.91 5.27 -5.87
C THR A 47 -0.14 4.48 -4.81
N LEU A 48 -0.46 4.70 -3.53
CA LEU A 48 0.14 3.96 -2.43
C LEU A 48 -0.18 2.46 -2.51
N ALA A 49 -1.43 2.10 -2.78
CA ALA A 49 -1.86 0.71 -2.94
C ALA A 49 -1.15 0.03 -4.11
N LEU A 50 -1.04 0.71 -5.24
CA LEU A 50 -0.30 0.23 -6.42
C LEU A 50 1.17 0.01 -6.10
N GLY A 51 1.82 0.97 -5.46
CA GLY A 51 3.21 0.86 -5.05
C GLY A 51 3.43 -0.33 -4.12
N SER A 52 2.51 -0.55 -3.17
CA SER A 52 2.56 -1.68 -2.25
C SER A 52 2.35 -3.02 -2.97
N LEU A 53 1.47 -3.07 -3.96
CA LEU A 53 1.24 -4.27 -4.77
C LEU A 53 2.47 -4.65 -5.60
N VAL A 54 3.10 -3.66 -6.24
CA VAL A 54 4.33 -3.87 -7.02
C VAL A 54 5.47 -4.34 -6.12
N ALA A 55 5.62 -3.72 -4.93
CA ALA A 55 6.62 -4.14 -3.96
C ALA A 55 6.39 -5.58 -3.48
N ALA A 56 5.14 -5.95 -3.21
CA ALA A 56 4.77 -7.31 -2.81
C ALA A 56 5.07 -8.33 -3.91
N TRP A 57 4.75 -7.98 -5.15
CA TRP A 57 5.04 -8.84 -6.29
C TRP A 57 6.56 -9.06 -6.45
N GLY A 58 7.36 -8.01 -6.33
CA GLY A 58 8.81 -8.11 -6.38
C GLY A 58 9.40 -8.94 -5.24
N ALA A 59 8.81 -8.84 -4.03
CA ALA A 59 9.28 -9.58 -2.86
C ALA A 59 8.90 -11.07 -2.90
N PHE A 60 7.68 -11.40 -3.33
CA PHE A 60 7.10 -12.74 -3.19
C PHE A 60 6.78 -13.44 -4.51
N GLY A 61 6.78 -12.74 -5.64
CA GLY A 61 6.30 -13.26 -6.93
C GLY A 61 7.29 -14.17 -7.65
N VAL A 62 8.55 -14.19 -7.27
CA VAL A 62 9.64 -14.86 -8.02
C VAL A 62 10.25 -16.06 -7.27
N GLY A 63 9.62 -16.52 -6.20
CA GLY A 63 10.05 -17.70 -5.46
C GLY A 63 11.18 -17.47 -4.46
N VAL A 64 11.67 -18.56 -3.86
CA VAL A 64 12.65 -18.52 -2.78
C VAL A 64 14.05 -18.33 -3.34
N SER A 65 14.83 -17.44 -2.75
CA SER A 65 16.22 -17.14 -3.10
C SER A 65 17.08 -17.10 -1.84
N SER A 66 18.40 -17.03 -2.02
CA SER A 66 19.36 -16.80 -0.93
C SER A 66 19.00 -15.51 -0.15
N GLY A 67 19.42 -15.44 1.12
CA GLY A 67 19.13 -14.27 1.98
C GLY A 67 19.57 -12.93 1.39
N GLY A 68 20.75 -12.90 0.74
CA GLY A 68 21.26 -11.69 0.08
C GLY A 68 20.39 -11.25 -1.09
N VAL A 69 19.94 -12.17 -1.92
CA VAL A 69 19.05 -11.89 -3.06
C VAL A 69 17.67 -11.46 -2.57
N ALA A 70 17.15 -12.10 -1.52
CA ALA A 70 15.87 -11.72 -0.91
C ALA A 70 15.92 -10.28 -0.38
N LEU A 71 17.00 -9.92 0.32
CA LEU A 71 17.21 -8.56 0.83
C LEU A 71 17.31 -7.55 -0.32
N ALA A 72 18.08 -7.86 -1.36
CA ALA A 72 18.22 -6.99 -2.54
C ALA A 72 16.86 -6.76 -3.21
N ARG A 73 16.04 -7.81 -3.35
CA ARG A 73 14.69 -7.69 -3.91
C ARG A 73 13.77 -6.84 -3.06
N LEU A 74 13.85 -6.99 -1.74
CA LEU A 74 13.06 -6.20 -0.80
C LEU A 74 13.42 -4.72 -0.90
N LEU A 75 14.70 -4.40 -0.93
CA LEU A 75 15.19 -3.03 -1.07
C LEU A 75 14.80 -2.44 -2.43
N LEU A 76 14.96 -3.20 -3.50
CA LEU A 76 14.58 -2.76 -4.84
C LEU A 76 13.06 -2.55 -4.94
N GLY A 77 12.28 -3.48 -4.41
CA GLY A 77 10.81 -3.35 -4.37
C GLY A 77 10.36 -2.13 -3.60
N THR A 78 11.00 -1.83 -2.47
CA THR A 78 10.75 -0.62 -1.68
C THR A 78 11.12 0.65 -2.45
N ALA A 79 12.26 0.65 -3.13
CA ALA A 79 12.69 1.79 -3.96
C ALA A 79 11.70 2.03 -5.10
N VAL A 80 11.28 0.98 -5.80
CA VAL A 80 10.28 1.06 -6.88
C VAL A 80 8.95 1.56 -6.34
N LYS A 81 8.52 1.07 -5.17
CA LYS A 81 7.30 1.54 -4.49
C LYS A 81 7.34 3.05 -4.29
N TRP A 82 8.42 3.56 -3.72
CA TRP A 82 8.55 5.00 -3.46
C TRP A 82 8.63 5.80 -4.75
N LEU A 83 9.28 5.27 -5.79
CA LEU A 83 9.28 5.89 -7.11
C LEU A 83 7.85 6.03 -7.67
N ILE A 84 7.06 4.97 -7.59
CA ILE A 84 5.66 4.97 -8.03
C ILE A 84 4.85 6.00 -7.23
N VAL A 85 5.04 6.06 -5.91
CA VAL A 85 4.34 7.01 -5.04
C VAL A 85 4.69 8.44 -5.43
N VAL A 86 5.97 8.76 -5.56
CA VAL A 86 6.43 10.11 -5.92
C VAL A 86 5.91 10.52 -7.29
N VAL A 87 6.05 9.66 -8.30
CA VAL A 87 5.58 9.94 -9.66
C VAL A 87 4.06 10.08 -9.68
N GLY A 88 3.33 9.19 -9.02
CA GLY A 88 1.87 9.24 -8.96
C GLY A 88 1.35 10.48 -8.26
N LEU A 89 1.94 10.87 -7.14
CA LEU A 89 1.58 12.11 -6.44
C LEU A 89 1.91 13.34 -7.28
N TYR A 90 3.06 13.34 -7.95
CA TYR A 90 3.45 14.41 -8.86
C TYR A 90 2.43 14.56 -10.00
N LEU A 91 2.07 13.47 -10.66
CA LEU A 91 1.07 13.48 -11.73
C LEU A 91 -0.28 13.99 -11.23
N ALA A 92 -0.71 13.53 -10.06
CA ALA A 92 -1.99 13.95 -9.47
C ALA A 92 -2.01 15.46 -9.19
N MET A 93 -0.95 15.99 -8.62
CA MET A 93 -0.91 17.39 -8.19
C MET A 93 -0.50 18.35 -9.30
N ALA A 94 0.50 17.99 -10.11
CA ALA A 94 1.08 18.90 -11.11
C ALA A 94 0.39 18.80 -12.47
N VAL A 95 0.07 17.59 -12.93
CA VAL A 95 -0.53 17.36 -14.26
C VAL A 95 -2.04 17.48 -14.23
N TRP A 96 -2.68 16.76 -13.30
CA TRP A 96 -4.14 16.79 -13.15
C TRP A 96 -4.65 17.92 -12.27
N LYS A 97 -3.75 18.64 -11.62
CA LYS A 97 -4.07 19.79 -10.74
C LYS A 97 -5.15 19.47 -9.71
N LEU A 98 -5.08 18.29 -9.14
CA LEU A 98 -5.99 17.87 -8.07
C LEU A 98 -5.64 18.59 -6.77
N PRO A 99 -6.62 18.79 -5.85
CA PRO A 99 -6.36 19.45 -4.57
C PRO A 99 -5.27 18.70 -3.79
N PRO A 100 -4.13 19.33 -3.44
CA PRO A 100 -3.02 18.65 -2.78
C PRO A 100 -3.40 18.05 -1.42
N VAL A 101 -4.24 18.76 -0.67
CA VAL A 101 -4.70 18.32 0.66
C VAL A 101 -5.46 17.00 0.56
N SER A 102 -6.33 16.86 -0.44
CA SER A 102 -7.13 15.64 -0.63
C SER A 102 -6.26 14.48 -1.15
N VAL A 103 -5.29 14.75 -2.02
CA VAL A 103 -4.32 13.75 -2.49
C VAL A 103 -3.50 13.21 -1.31
N LEU A 104 -2.96 14.10 -0.50
CA LEU A 104 -2.16 13.75 0.67
C LEU A 104 -3.01 13.06 1.76
N ALA A 105 -4.26 13.48 1.94
CA ALA A 105 -5.18 12.82 2.86
C ALA A 105 -5.45 11.36 2.45
N GLY A 106 -5.71 11.11 1.18
CA GLY A 106 -5.89 9.76 0.64
C GLY A 106 -4.65 8.90 0.83
N ALA A 107 -3.48 9.44 0.53
CA ALA A 107 -2.20 8.75 0.74
C ALA A 107 -1.95 8.46 2.23
N ALA A 108 -2.18 9.44 3.10
CA ALA A 108 -2.01 9.28 4.55
C ALA A 108 -2.95 8.22 5.13
N MET A 109 -4.21 8.21 4.71
CA MET A 109 -5.18 7.20 5.16
C MET A 109 -4.81 5.80 4.67
N ALA A 110 -4.35 5.67 3.44
CA ALA A 110 -3.85 4.38 2.91
C ALA A 110 -2.61 3.90 3.68
N ALA A 111 -1.69 4.79 4.01
CA ALA A 111 -0.52 4.47 4.82
C ALA A 111 -0.92 4.05 6.24
N ALA A 112 -1.85 4.75 6.86
CA ALA A 112 -2.39 4.40 8.18
C ALA A 112 -3.07 3.02 8.16
N ALA A 113 -3.85 2.72 7.13
CA ALA A 113 -4.48 1.42 6.94
C ALA A 113 -3.46 0.30 6.83
N PHE A 114 -2.36 0.53 6.14
CA PHE A 114 -1.25 -0.42 6.05
C PHE A 114 -0.66 -0.71 7.43
N LEU A 115 -0.38 0.33 8.22
CA LEU A 115 0.16 0.16 9.58
C LEU A 115 -0.82 -0.57 10.50
N VAL A 116 -2.11 -0.26 10.41
CA VAL A 116 -3.15 -0.96 11.18
C VAL A 116 -3.23 -2.43 10.79
N SER A 117 -3.15 -2.75 9.50
CA SER A 117 -3.17 -4.14 9.03
C SER A 117 -1.99 -4.93 9.59
N MET A 118 -0.82 -4.33 9.71
CA MET A 118 0.37 -4.95 10.29
C MET A 118 0.20 -5.26 11.79
N ARG A 119 -0.46 -4.38 12.53
CA ARG A 119 -0.76 -4.61 13.95
C ARG A 119 -1.69 -5.80 14.16
N PHE A 120 -2.70 -5.95 13.34
CA PHE A 120 -3.62 -7.09 13.43
C PHE A 120 -2.92 -8.42 13.15
N VAL A 121 -1.99 -8.44 12.20
CA VAL A 121 -1.17 -9.61 11.90
C VAL A 121 -0.27 -9.98 13.08
N ALA A 122 0.43 -9.01 13.65
CA ALA A 122 1.31 -9.22 14.81
C ALA A 122 0.53 -9.77 16.01
N LYS A 123 -0.67 -9.24 16.29
CA LYS A 123 -1.53 -9.69 17.38
C LYS A 123 -1.98 -11.14 17.21
N ARG A 124 -2.31 -11.55 15.99
CA ARG A 124 -2.70 -12.93 15.68
C ARG A 124 -1.58 -13.93 15.88
N SER A 125 -0.34 -13.58 15.51
CA SER A 125 0.82 -14.44 15.73
C SER A 125 1.10 -14.64 17.20
N THR A 126 0.97 -13.62 18.03
CA THR A 126 1.17 -13.72 19.48
C THR A 126 0.13 -14.62 20.15
N THR A 127 -1.14 -14.54 19.74
CA THR A 127 -2.21 -15.39 20.28
C THR A 127 -2.01 -16.85 19.88
N ARG A 128 -1.43 -17.11 18.73
CA ARG A 128 -1.16 -18.48 18.24
C ARG A 128 -0.01 -19.14 18.99
N THR A 129 0.96 -18.37 19.49
CA THR A 129 2.12 -18.88 20.23
C THR A 129 1.77 -19.20 21.67
N ASN A 130 0.76 -18.57 22.24
CA ASN A 130 0.31 -18.76 23.62
C ASN A 130 -0.80 -19.82 23.79
N ALA A 131 -1.24 -20.42 22.71
CA ALA A 131 -2.18 -21.54 22.72
C ALA A 131 -1.42 -22.84 22.53
#